data_08655c47d7eca48e55961435251ba3ff
#
_entry.id   08655c47d7eca48e55961435251ba3ff
#
_cell.length_a   1.000
_cell.length_b   1.000
_cell.length_c   1.000
_cell.angle_alpha   90.00
_cell.angle_beta   90.00
_cell.angle_gamma   90.00
#
_symmetry.space_group_name_H-M   'P 1'
#
loop_
_entity.id
_entity.type
_entity.pdbx_description
1 polymer ?
#
loop_
_entity_poly.entity_id
_entity_poly.type
_entity_poly.pdbx_seq_one_letter_code
_entity_poly.pdbx_strand_id
1 'polypeptide(L)'
;MIALSIEEKPENPKSNYAVTGLYFYDNTVVEKAKNLKPSNRGELEITDINKLYLDEGKLDVKLMGRGYAWLDTGTHDSMMEAASFIATIQKRQNLKVACLEEIAYRMGYISKEKLVELAQPMKKNDYGQYLLRLAKEQ
;
A
#
# COMPACT_ATOMS: atom_id res chain seq x y z
N MET A 1 16.29 3.23 -10.41
CA MET A 1 16.62 4.71 -10.41
C MET A 1 17.47 4.98 -9.19
N ILE A 2 18.42 5.92 -9.27
CA ILE A 2 19.22 6.34 -8.11
C ILE A 2 18.63 7.65 -7.60
N ALA A 3 18.25 7.71 -6.33
CA ALA A 3 17.90 8.95 -5.67
C ALA A 3 19.18 9.76 -5.42
N LEU A 4 19.13 11.06 -5.67
CA LEU A 4 20.25 11.98 -5.39
C LEU A 4 20.04 12.71 -4.06
N SER A 5 18.80 12.95 -3.69
CA SER A 5 18.40 13.57 -2.41
C SER A 5 16.97 13.17 -2.06
N ILE A 6 16.65 13.25 -0.78
CA ILE A 6 15.28 13.13 -0.26
C ILE A 6 15.07 14.28 0.72
N GLU A 7 13.93 14.94 0.60
CA GLU A 7 13.56 16.08 1.45
C GLU A 7 12.17 15.84 2.05
N GLU A 8 12.00 16.14 3.34
CA GLU A 8 10.71 16.05 4.01
C GLU A 8 9.90 17.32 3.74
N LYS A 9 8.76 17.16 3.08
CA LYS A 9 7.77 18.22 2.81
C LYS A 9 8.38 19.59 2.43
N PRO A 10 9.26 19.67 1.40
CA PRO A 10 9.90 20.91 1.04
C PRO A 10 8.88 21.91 0.49
N GLU A 11 9.02 23.20 0.84
CA GLU A 11 8.20 24.27 0.25
C GLU A 11 8.40 24.39 -1.27
N ASN A 12 9.63 24.17 -1.73
CA ASN A 12 10.01 24.20 -3.13
C ASN A 12 10.63 22.84 -3.53
N PRO A 13 9.82 21.85 -3.94
CA PRO A 13 10.32 20.54 -4.30
C PRO A 13 11.22 20.58 -5.55
N LYS A 14 12.34 19.85 -5.51
CA LYS A 14 13.28 19.74 -6.62
C LYS A 14 12.78 18.89 -7.80
N SER A 15 11.71 18.13 -7.59
CA SER A 15 11.11 17.25 -8.59
C SER A 15 9.64 17.01 -8.31
N ASN A 16 8.92 16.44 -9.28
CA ASN A 16 7.53 16.03 -9.12
C ASN A 16 7.38 14.61 -8.53
N TYR A 17 8.47 13.99 -8.10
CA TYR A 17 8.40 12.68 -7.46
C TYR A 17 8.11 12.83 -5.98
N ALA A 18 7.07 12.14 -5.52
CA ALA A 18 6.74 12.00 -4.11
C ALA A 18 7.09 10.58 -3.62
N VAL A 19 7.67 10.50 -2.44
CA VAL A 19 7.91 9.22 -1.77
C VAL A 19 6.60 8.78 -1.12
N THR A 20 6.08 7.65 -1.56
CA THR A 20 4.87 7.06 -0.99
C THR A 20 5.20 6.25 0.27
N GLY A 21 4.20 5.95 1.10
CA GLY A 21 4.36 5.23 2.37
C GLY A 21 4.57 3.71 2.23
N LEU A 22 5.33 3.26 1.23
CA LEU A 22 5.63 1.84 1.00
C LEU A 22 7.14 1.62 1.08
N TYR A 23 7.59 1.00 2.16
CA TYR A 23 9.00 0.84 2.49
C TYR A 23 9.34 -0.62 2.79
N PHE A 24 10.52 -1.04 2.35
CA PHE A 24 11.11 -2.35 2.67
C PHE A 24 12.51 -2.12 3.23
N TYR A 25 12.76 -2.58 4.44
CA TYR A 25 14.03 -2.40 5.12
C TYR A 25 14.61 -3.74 5.54
N ASP A 26 15.93 -3.79 5.65
CA ASP A 26 16.63 -4.86 6.36
C ASP A 26 16.56 -4.65 7.88
N ASN A 27 17.08 -5.62 8.64
CA ASN A 27 17.03 -5.56 10.11
C ASN A 27 17.84 -4.40 10.72
N THR A 28 18.72 -3.74 9.97
CA THR A 28 19.50 -2.60 10.47
C THR A 28 18.62 -1.38 10.69
N VAL A 29 17.42 -1.33 10.13
CA VAL A 29 16.44 -0.25 10.33
C VAL A 29 16.09 -0.06 11.81
N VAL A 30 16.05 -1.15 12.60
CA VAL A 30 15.70 -1.10 14.01
C VAL A 30 16.69 -0.21 14.79
N GLU A 31 17.99 -0.42 14.57
CA GLU A 31 19.03 0.38 15.23
C GLU A 31 19.07 1.82 14.69
N LYS A 32 18.85 2.01 13.39
CA LYS A 32 18.74 3.34 12.80
C LYS A 32 17.57 4.12 13.42
N ALA A 33 16.40 3.49 13.52
CA ALA A 33 15.20 4.11 14.08
C ALA A 33 15.38 4.49 15.57
N LYS A 34 16.01 3.65 16.38
CA LYS A 34 16.31 3.96 17.81
C LYS A 34 17.18 5.20 17.99
N ASN A 35 18.04 5.49 17.03
CA ASN A 35 19.00 6.60 17.09
C ASN A 35 18.51 7.88 16.40
N LEU A 36 17.29 7.88 15.84
CA LEU A 36 16.71 9.07 15.24
C LEU A 36 16.50 10.17 16.29
N LYS A 37 16.66 11.40 15.84
CA LYS A 37 16.30 12.59 16.60
C LYS A 37 15.07 13.25 15.98
N PRO A 38 14.20 13.87 16.80
CA PRO A 38 13.09 14.63 16.27
C PRO A 38 13.54 15.72 15.29
N SER A 39 12.78 15.90 14.23
CA SER A 39 12.96 16.98 13.25
C SER A 39 12.61 18.34 13.88
N ASN A 40 12.78 19.42 13.12
CA ASN A 40 12.34 20.77 13.52
C ASN A 40 10.82 20.84 13.78
N ARG A 41 10.04 19.84 13.32
CA ARG A 41 8.61 19.68 13.57
C ARG A 41 8.30 18.94 14.87
N GLY A 42 9.33 18.44 15.58
CA GLY A 42 9.18 17.64 16.78
C GLY A 42 8.81 16.17 16.53
N GLU A 43 8.86 15.71 15.29
CA GLU A 43 8.47 14.36 14.89
C GLU A 43 9.69 13.53 14.46
N LEU A 44 9.64 12.21 14.66
CA LEU A 44 10.60 11.28 14.08
C LEU A 44 10.18 11.01 12.64
N GLU A 45 11.02 11.40 11.68
CA GLU A 45 10.67 11.34 10.26
C GLU A 45 11.20 10.06 9.61
N ILE A 46 10.32 9.36 8.87
CA ILE A 46 10.73 8.22 8.05
C ILE A 46 11.73 8.64 6.95
N THR A 47 11.64 9.88 6.50
CA THR A 47 12.55 10.48 5.53
C THR A 47 14.00 10.47 6.04
N ASP A 48 14.23 10.63 7.34
CA ASP A 48 15.58 10.59 7.90
C ASP A 48 16.16 9.19 7.91
N ILE A 49 15.33 8.15 8.11
CA ILE A 49 15.77 6.76 7.90
C ILE A 49 16.18 6.56 6.44
N ASN A 50 15.37 7.01 5.48
CA ASN A 50 15.69 6.89 4.06
C ASN A 50 16.98 7.64 3.70
N LYS A 51 17.26 8.80 4.32
CA LYS A 51 18.52 9.53 4.14
C LYS A 51 19.72 8.71 4.63
N LEU A 52 19.62 8.04 5.80
CA LEU A 52 20.69 7.18 6.28
C LEU A 52 21.03 6.06 5.28
N TYR A 53 20.03 5.43 4.68
CA TYR A 53 20.26 4.44 3.63
C TYR A 53 20.79 5.06 2.33
N LEU A 54 20.38 6.27 1.99
CA LEU A 54 20.90 7.00 0.83
C LEU A 54 22.40 7.32 1.03
N ASP A 55 22.78 7.83 2.19
CA ASP A 55 24.18 8.18 2.52
C ASP A 55 25.09 6.95 2.54
N GLU A 56 24.55 5.78 2.92
CA GLU A 56 25.25 4.49 2.86
C GLU A 56 25.30 3.89 1.43
N GLY A 57 24.66 4.51 0.45
CA GLY A 57 24.55 3.98 -0.90
C GLY A 57 23.69 2.71 -1.03
N LYS A 58 22.81 2.47 -0.07
CA LYS A 58 21.96 1.27 0.03
C LYS A 58 20.49 1.53 -0.30
N LEU A 59 20.12 2.77 -0.64
CA LEU A 59 18.74 3.09 -0.99
C LEU A 59 18.44 2.71 -2.44
N ASP A 60 17.53 1.77 -2.64
CA ASP A 60 16.96 1.46 -3.96
C ASP A 60 15.59 2.11 -4.12
N VAL A 61 15.36 2.75 -5.26
CA VAL A 61 14.11 3.44 -5.58
C VAL A 61 13.41 2.75 -6.74
N LYS A 62 12.18 2.35 -6.52
CA LYS A 62 11.29 1.83 -7.56
C LYS A 62 10.23 2.86 -7.90
N LEU A 63 10.13 3.22 -9.17
CA LEU A 63 9.08 4.10 -9.65
C LEU A 63 7.78 3.34 -9.83
N MET A 64 6.71 3.89 -9.31
CA MET A 64 5.37 3.44 -9.61
C MET A 64 4.98 3.97 -10.99
N GLY A 65 4.69 3.06 -11.92
CA GLY A 65 4.30 3.39 -13.29
C GLY A 65 2.83 3.84 -13.40
N ARG A 66 2.37 4.04 -14.64
CA ARG A 66 1.00 4.54 -14.92
C ARG A 66 -0.13 3.64 -14.43
N GLY A 67 0.13 2.36 -14.17
CA GLY A 67 -0.86 1.42 -13.65
C GLY A 67 -1.14 1.54 -12.15
N TYR A 68 -0.43 2.40 -11.43
CA TYR A 68 -0.56 2.59 -10.00
C TYR A 68 -1.27 3.91 -9.69
N ALA A 69 -2.17 3.87 -8.72
CA ALA A 69 -2.74 5.06 -8.11
C ALA A 69 -2.39 5.04 -6.62
N TRP A 70 -1.74 6.10 -6.16
CA TRP A 70 -1.52 6.32 -4.73
C TRP A 70 -2.57 7.30 -4.23
N LEU A 71 -3.35 6.89 -3.25
CA LEU A 71 -4.44 7.67 -2.68
C LEU A 71 -4.14 7.93 -1.21
N ASP A 72 -4.05 9.18 -0.84
CA ASP A 72 -3.95 9.58 0.56
C ASP A 72 -5.34 9.54 1.22
N THR A 73 -5.40 9.24 2.51
CA THR A 73 -6.63 9.16 3.29
C THR A 73 -6.55 9.97 4.61
N GLY A 74 -5.61 10.92 4.66
CA GLY A 74 -5.34 11.72 5.84
C GLY A 74 -6.39 12.78 6.17
N THR A 75 -7.30 13.09 5.25
CA THR A 75 -8.43 14.01 5.47
C THR A 75 -9.74 13.34 5.11
N HIS A 76 -10.86 13.90 5.58
CA HIS A 76 -12.19 13.39 5.20
C HIS A 76 -12.41 13.44 3.69
N ASP A 77 -11.99 14.53 3.03
CA ASP A 77 -12.14 14.69 1.59
C ASP A 77 -11.31 13.67 0.82
N SER A 78 -10.03 13.51 1.14
CA SER A 78 -9.16 12.52 0.49
C SER A 78 -9.63 11.08 0.72
N MET A 79 -10.19 10.78 1.89
CA MET A 79 -10.81 9.48 2.16
C MET A 79 -12.03 9.23 1.28
N MET A 80 -12.90 10.24 1.08
CA MET A 80 -14.06 10.13 0.19
C MET A 80 -13.66 9.95 -1.26
N GLU A 81 -12.64 10.65 -1.72
CA GLU A 81 -12.09 10.49 -3.07
C GLU A 81 -11.53 9.08 -3.28
N ALA A 82 -10.74 8.58 -2.34
CA ALA A 82 -10.20 7.22 -2.37
C ALA A 82 -11.31 6.17 -2.40
N ALA A 83 -12.33 6.32 -1.55
CA ALA A 83 -13.48 5.42 -1.51
C ALA A 83 -14.24 5.42 -2.85
N SER A 84 -14.47 6.58 -3.45
CA SER A 84 -15.14 6.73 -4.74
C SER A 84 -14.34 6.11 -5.87
N PHE A 85 -13.02 6.29 -5.88
CA PHE A 85 -12.11 5.69 -6.85
C PHE A 85 -12.16 4.16 -6.78
N ILE A 86 -11.99 3.58 -5.59
CA ILE A 86 -12.03 2.13 -5.38
C ILE A 86 -13.41 1.57 -5.75
N ALA A 87 -14.50 2.22 -5.33
CA ALA A 87 -15.86 1.79 -5.67
C ALA A 87 -16.08 1.76 -7.19
N THR A 88 -15.55 2.73 -7.92
CA THR A 88 -15.63 2.78 -9.38
C THR A 88 -14.87 1.62 -10.02
N ILE A 89 -13.64 1.34 -9.60
CA ILE A 89 -12.85 0.21 -10.09
C ILE A 89 -13.60 -1.10 -9.85
N GLN A 90 -14.06 -1.34 -8.62
CA GLN A 90 -14.79 -2.57 -8.28
C GLN A 90 -16.03 -2.78 -9.12
N LYS A 91 -16.84 -1.72 -9.32
CA LYS A 91 -18.06 -1.78 -10.12
C LYS A 91 -17.77 -2.03 -11.60
N ARG A 92 -16.75 -1.41 -12.16
CA ARG A 92 -16.43 -1.52 -13.59
C ARG A 92 -15.74 -2.82 -13.95
N GLN A 93 -14.91 -3.34 -13.07
CA GLN A 93 -14.16 -4.58 -13.30
C GLN A 93 -14.83 -5.81 -12.68
N ASN A 94 -15.91 -5.62 -11.92
CA ASN A 94 -16.64 -6.70 -11.25
C ASN A 94 -15.74 -7.56 -10.34
N LEU A 95 -14.78 -6.91 -9.68
CA LEU A 95 -13.85 -7.53 -8.72
C LEU A 95 -13.85 -6.77 -7.38
N LYS A 96 -13.19 -7.31 -6.39
CA LYS A 96 -12.97 -6.65 -5.10
C LYS A 96 -11.50 -6.30 -4.94
N VAL A 97 -11.21 -5.06 -4.57
CA VAL A 97 -9.85 -4.61 -4.23
C VAL A 97 -9.52 -5.10 -2.81
N ALA A 98 -8.31 -5.63 -2.62
CA ALA A 98 -7.82 -6.15 -1.35
C ALA A 98 -8.71 -7.23 -0.71
N CYS A 99 -9.33 -8.06 -1.54
CA CYS A 99 -10.09 -9.23 -1.09
C CYS A 99 -9.12 -10.31 -0.60
N LEU A 100 -8.94 -10.41 0.70
CA LEU A 100 -7.93 -11.30 1.30
C LEU A 100 -8.17 -12.77 0.98
N GLU A 101 -9.42 -13.21 0.97
CA GLU A 101 -9.81 -14.59 0.66
C GLU A 101 -9.50 -14.92 -0.81
N GLU A 102 -9.76 -14.00 -1.74
CA GLU A 102 -9.40 -14.16 -3.16
C GLU A 102 -7.88 -14.24 -3.32
N ILE A 103 -7.15 -13.33 -2.68
CA ILE A 103 -5.69 -13.31 -2.72
C ILE A 103 -5.14 -14.63 -2.19
N ALA A 104 -5.60 -15.07 -1.02
CA ALA A 104 -5.17 -16.33 -0.42
C ALA A 104 -5.48 -17.54 -1.31
N TYR A 105 -6.64 -17.55 -1.94
CA TYR A 105 -7.03 -18.61 -2.88
C TYR A 105 -6.16 -18.60 -4.15
N ARG A 106 -5.96 -17.45 -4.79
CA ARG A 106 -5.14 -17.32 -6.00
C ARG A 106 -3.66 -17.62 -5.76
N MET A 107 -3.17 -17.32 -4.54
CA MET A 107 -1.80 -17.65 -4.11
C MET A 107 -1.64 -19.11 -3.66
N GLY A 108 -2.72 -19.89 -3.62
CA GLY A 108 -2.70 -21.29 -3.19
C GLY A 108 -2.52 -21.48 -1.67
N TYR A 109 -2.77 -20.44 -0.87
CA TYR A 109 -2.69 -20.53 0.59
C TYR A 109 -3.93 -21.20 1.19
N ILE A 110 -5.06 -21.13 0.50
CA ILE A 110 -6.29 -21.82 0.87
C ILE A 110 -6.85 -22.61 -0.33
N SER A 111 -7.56 -23.71 -0.03
CA SER A 111 -8.26 -24.48 -1.07
C SER A 111 -9.59 -23.83 -1.47
N LYS A 112 -10.17 -24.31 -2.56
CA LYS A 112 -11.50 -23.94 -3.03
C LYS A 112 -12.58 -24.19 -1.97
N GLU A 113 -12.50 -25.34 -1.29
CA GLU A 113 -13.43 -25.72 -0.23
C GLU A 113 -13.35 -24.74 0.93
N LYS A 114 -12.13 -24.31 1.29
CA LYS A 114 -11.91 -23.31 2.35
C LYS A 114 -12.45 -21.94 1.95
N LEU A 115 -12.29 -21.54 0.68
CA LEU A 115 -12.88 -20.29 0.15
C LEU A 115 -14.42 -20.33 0.28
N VAL A 116 -15.05 -21.45 -0.10
CA VAL A 116 -16.49 -21.63 0.03
C VAL A 116 -16.94 -21.59 1.49
N GLU A 117 -16.19 -22.25 2.40
CA GLU A 117 -16.45 -22.23 3.85
C GLU A 117 -16.44 -20.80 4.39
N LEU A 118 -15.41 -20.00 4.03
CA LEU A 118 -15.27 -18.60 4.44
C LEU A 118 -16.40 -17.72 3.90
N ALA A 119 -16.93 -18.02 2.72
CA ALA A 119 -18.02 -17.27 2.12
C ALA A 119 -19.39 -17.54 2.79
N GLN A 120 -19.61 -18.70 3.44
CA GLN A 120 -20.93 -19.08 3.97
C GLN A 120 -21.53 -18.09 4.98
N PRO A 121 -20.79 -17.58 5.99
CA PRO A 121 -21.34 -16.59 6.91
C PRO A 121 -21.81 -15.31 6.22
N MET A 122 -21.20 -14.97 5.08
CA MET A 122 -21.42 -13.74 4.29
C MET A 122 -22.32 -13.98 3.06
N LYS A 123 -22.89 -15.14 2.86
CA LYS A 123 -23.62 -15.51 1.63
C LYS A 123 -24.80 -14.61 1.29
N LYS A 124 -25.31 -13.83 2.25
CA LYS A 124 -26.44 -12.91 2.05
C LYS A 124 -26.02 -11.52 1.57
N ASN A 125 -24.73 -11.20 1.57
CA ASN A 125 -24.23 -9.92 1.11
C ASN A 125 -23.39 -10.06 -0.17
N ASP A 126 -23.10 -8.91 -0.80
CA ASP A 126 -22.37 -8.86 -2.07
C ASP A 126 -20.97 -9.45 -2.00
N TYR A 127 -20.30 -9.31 -0.84
CA TYR A 127 -18.95 -9.83 -0.64
C TYR A 127 -18.93 -11.37 -0.65
N GLY A 128 -19.80 -11.98 0.14
CA GLY A 128 -19.93 -13.45 0.14
C GLY A 128 -20.38 -14.01 -1.21
N GLN A 129 -21.29 -13.33 -1.90
CA GLN A 129 -21.68 -13.72 -3.26
C GLN A 129 -20.52 -13.62 -4.25
N TYR A 130 -19.65 -12.62 -4.10
CA TYR A 130 -18.41 -12.51 -4.87
C TYR A 130 -17.50 -13.73 -4.66
N LEU A 131 -17.22 -14.11 -3.41
CA LEU A 131 -16.39 -15.27 -3.08
C LEU A 131 -16.99 -16.59 -3.63
N LEU A 132 -18.30 -16.78 -3.51
CA LEU A 132 -18.98 -17.94 -4.05
C LEU A 132 -18.94 -18.02 -5.59
N ARG A 133 -18.99 -16.87 -6.26
CA ARG A 133 -18.80 -16.79 -7.72
C ARG A 133 -17.36 -17.15 -8.09
N LEU A 134 -16.38 -16.56 -7.41
CA LEU A 134 -14.97 -16.85 -7.62
C LEU A 134 -14.65 -18.34 -7.48
N ALA A 135 -15.23 -19.00 -6.49
CA ALA A 135 -15.07 -20.45 -6.28
C ALA A 135 -15.66 -21.29 -7.43
N LYS A 136 -16.53 -20.74 -8.29
CA LYS A 136 -17.08 -21.43 -9.47
C LYS A 136 -16.28 -21.20 -10.74
N GLU A 137 -15.50 -20.13 -10.78
CA GLU A 137 -14.57 -19.85 -11.87
C GLU A 137 -13.45 -20.89 -11.85
N GLN A 138 -13.17 -21.49 -13.00
CA GLN A 138 -12.13 -22.53 -13.15
C GLN A 138 -10.79 -21.88 -13.48
#